data_bdb2a2473ade7b258df67596a3a3643e
#
_entry.id   bdb2a2473ade7b258df67596a3a3643e
#
_cell.length_a   1.000
_cell.length_b   1.000
_cell.length_c   1.000
_cell.angle_alpha   90.00
_cell.angle_beta   90.00
_cell.angle_gamma   90.00
#
_symmetry.space_group_name_H-M   'P 1'
#
loop_
_entity.id
_entity.type
_entity.pdbx_description
1 polymer ?
#
loop_
_entity_poly.entity_id
_entity_poly.type
_entity_poly.pdbx_seq_one_letter_code
_entity_poly.pdbx_strand_id
1 'polypeptide(L)'
;MSHNIEGKVVAITGASSGLGEATARLLSVQGASVVLGARRVDRLRVLADELSRRGGKALAVPTDVVQCDQVKRLVDAAVQTYGRIDVMINNAGLMPQALLERLKIDEWNRMIDVNIKGVLYGIAAALPHMKRQKAGHFINVSSVAGHRVGPGFAVYAATKYAVRALSEGLRQEVKPYNIRTTVISPGAVATELPNTVTDPQAAERIRKFYAEVAIPAESFARAVAFAMSQPEEVDVNEILFRPTRQEV
;
A
#
# COMPACT_ATOMS: atom_id res chain seq x y z
N MET A 1 -5.81 0.86 -22.65
CA MET A 1 -5.83 1.35 -21.24
C MET A 1 -4.46 1.38 -20.55
N SER A 2 -3.36 1.02 -21.21
CA SER A 2 -2.00 1.07 -20.62
C SER A 2 -1.29 2.42 -20.74
N HIS A 3 -1.76 3.33 -21.58
CA HIS A 3 -1.05 4.58 -21.92
C HIS A 3 -0.73 5.50 -20.73
N ASN A 4 -1.50 5.45 -19.63
CA ASN A 4 -1.25 6.32 -18.46
C ASN A 4 -0.38 5.66 -17.38
N ILE A 5 0.08 4.42 -17.56
CA ILE A 5 0.97 3.71 -16.63
C ILE A 5 2.38 3.61 -17.17
N GLU A 6 2.53 3.46 -18.49
CA GLU A 6 3.82 3.37 -19.14
C GLU A 6 4.69 4.62 -18.84
N GLY A 7 5.95 4.40 -18.50
CA GLY A 7 6.91 5.44 -18.15
C GLY A 7 6.72 6.10 -16.77
N LYS A 8 5.67 5.80 -16.03
CA LYS A 8 5.48 6.33 -14.66
C LYS A 8 6.49 5.72 -13.69
N VAL A 9 6.96 6.52 -12.76
CA VAL A 9 7.85 6.09 -11.66
C VAL A 9 7.02 5.89 -10.40
N VAL A 10 7.02 4.66 -9.90
CA VAL A 10 6.12 4.21 -8.82
C VAL A 10 6.94 3.70 -7.63
N ALA A 11 6.87 4.36 -6.48
CA ALA A 11 7.43 3.85 -5.23
C ALA A 11 6.37 3.05 -4.46
N ILE A 12 6.74 1.85 -3.97
CA ILE A 12 5.81 0.92 -3.30
C ILE A 12 6.40 0.49 -1.97
N THR A 13 5.73 0.79 -0.86
CA THR A 13 6.11 0.25 0.46
C THR A 13 5.49 -1.14 0.68
N GLY A 14 6.20 -2.00 1.42
CA GLY A 14 5.74 -3.38 1.66
C GLY A 14 5.79 -4.25 0.40
N ALA A 15 6.72 -3.97 -0.52
CA ALA A 15 6.80 -4.62 -1.84
C ALA A 15 7.37 -6.06 -1.82
N SER A 16 7.81 -6.58 -0.66
CA SER A 16 8.47 -7.90 -0.58
C SER A 16 7.53 -9.10 -0.57
N SER A 17 6.22 -8.89 -0.59
CA SER A 17 5.19 -9.96 -0.65
C SER A 17 3.79 -9.40 -0.90
N GLY A 18 2.85 -10.30 -1.17
CA GLY A 18 1.41 -10.04 -1.19
C GLY A 18 1.00 -8.92 -2.15
N LEU A 19 0.22 -7.96 -1.64
CA LEU A 19 -0.35 -6.87 -2.46
C LEU A 19 0.73 -6.04 -3.13
N GLY A 20 1.80 -5.67 -2.40
CA GLY A 20 2.88 -4.83 -2.92
C GLY A 20 3.68 -5.54 -4.01
N GLU A 21 4.00 -6.82 -3.84
CA GLU A 21 4.69 -7.63 -4.84
C GLU A 21 3.85 -7.80 -6.10
N ALA A 22 2.57 -8.21 -5.96
CA ALA A 22 1.67 -8.37 -7.10
C ALA A 22 1.48 -7.06 -7.88
N THR A 23 1.39 -5.93 -7.16
CA THR A 23 1.31 -4.61 -7.76
C THR A 23 2.58 -4.27 -8.55
N ALA A 24 3.75 -4.49 -7.96
CA ALA A 24 5.03 -4.25 -8.62
C ALA A 24 5.17 -5.07 -9.92
N ARG A 25 4.78 -6.34 -9.88
CA ARG A 25 4.78 -7.24 -11.06
C ARG A 25 3.88 -6.71 -12.17
N LEU A 26 2.63 -6.38 -11.85
CA LEU A 26 1.67 -5.90 -12.84
C LEU A 26 2.09 -4.56 -13.46
N LEU A 27 2.49 -3.59 -12.62
CA LEU A 27 2.88 -2.26 -13.09
C LEU A 27 4.17 -2.30 -13.94
N SER A 28 5.15 -3.14 -13.57
CA SER A 28 6.35 -3.35 -14.37
C SER A 28 6.04 -3.90 -15.75
N VAL A 29 5.13 -4.88 -15.87
CA VAL A 29 4.67 -5.40 -17.17
C VAL A 29 3.95 -4.32 -18.00
N GLN A 30 3.30 -3.36 -17.34
CA GLN A 30 2.64 -2.23 -17.99
C GLN A 30 3.58 -1.05 -18.28
N GLY A 31 4.90 -1.23 -18.14
CA GLY A 31 5.92 -0.25 -18.51
C GLY A 31 6.26 0.79 -17.45
N ALA A 32 5.78 0.64 -16.20
CA ALA A 32 6.21 1.50 -15.11
C ALA A 32 7.62 1.15 -14.61
N SER A 33 8.36 2.17 -14.14
CA SER A 33 9.58 1.99 -13.36
C SER A 33 9.20 1.85 -11.88
N VAL A 34 9.52 0.73 -11.24
CA VAL A 34 9.07 0.44 -9.86
C VAL A 34 10.23 0.52 -8.87
N VAL A 35 10.03 1.24 -7.77
CA VAL A 35 10.98 1.35 -6.66
C VAL A 35 10.39 0.65 -5.44
N LEU A 36 11.02 -0.46 -5.06
CA LEU A 36 10.50 -1.45 -4.15
C LEU A 36 11.05 -1.24 -2.75
N GLY A 37 10.22 -0.84 -1.80
CA GLY A 37 10.58 -0.63 -0.40
C GLY A 37 10.05 -1.70 0.53
N ALA A 38 10.92 -2.38 1.28
CA ALA A 38 10.55 -3.25 2.39
C ALA A 38 11.77 -3.61 3.25
N ARG A 39 11.53 -4.27 4.40
CA ARG A 39 12.57 -4.72 5.33
C ARG A 39 13.30 -5.99 4.86
N ARG A 40 12.63 -6.86 4.11
CA ARG A 40 13.18 -8.15 3.61
C ARG A 40 13.94 -7.91 2.32
N VAL A 41 15.19 -7.45 2.47
CA VAL A 41 16.04 -6.98 1.36
C VAL A 41 16.29 -8.07 0.32
N ASP A 42 16.51 -9.32 0.75
CA ASP A 42 16.76 -10.43 -0.16
C ASP A 42 15.58 -10.69 -1.08
N ARG A 43 14.36 -10.67 -0.54
CA ARG A 43 13.14 -10.80 -1.37
C ARG A 43 12.98 -9.63 -2.35
N LEU A 44 13.31 -8.40 -1.91
CA LEU A 44 13.26 -7.23 -2.81
C LEU A 44 14.25 -7.36 -3.96
N ARG A 45 15.48 -7.81 -3.68
CA ARG A 45 16.50 -8.01 -4.72
C ARG A 45 16.05 -9.06 -5.72
N VAL A 46 15.59 -10.22 -5.24
CA VAL A 46 15.07 -11.29 -6.12
C VAL A 46 13.96 -10.77 -7.02
N LEU A 47 13.00 -10.01 -6.46
CA LEU A 47 11.91 -9.43 -7.24
C LEU A 47 12.43 -8.40 -8.26
N ALA A 48 13.31 -7.49 -7.86
CA ALA A 48 13.86 -6.47 -8.75
C ALA A 48 14.66 -7.11 -9.91
N ASP A 49 15.47 -8.12 -9.61
CA ASP A 49 16.25 -8.87 -10.62
C ASP A 49 15.33 -9.63 -11.59
N GLU A 50 14.26 -10.22 -11.08
CA GLU A 50 13.27 -10.91 -11.93
C GLU A 50 12.57 -9.93 -12.87
N LEU A 51 12.12 -8.78 -12.35
CA LEU A 51 11.46 -7.74 -13.17
C LEU A 51 12.41 -7.19 -14.22
N SER A 52 13.66 -6.94 -13.85
CA SER A 52 14.70 -6.43 -14.77
C SER A 52 15.04 -7.43 -15.87
N ARG A 53 15.14 -8.72 -15.55
CA ARG A 53 15.36 -9.78 -16.57
C ARG A 53 14.21 -9.91 -17.57
N ARG A 54 13.03 -9.46 -17.22
CA ARG A 54 11.86 -9.40 -18.11
C ARG A 54 11.76 -8.07 -18.87
N GLY A 55 12.80 -7.22 -18.84
CA GLY A 55 12.85 -5.93 -19.53
C GLY A 55 12.23 -4.77 -18.77
N GLY A 56 11.74 -4.98 -17.54
CA GLY A 56 11.22 -3.92 -16.68
C GLY A 56 12.32 -3.11 -15.99
N LYS A 57 11.96 -1.97 -15.43
CA LYS A 57 12.84 -1.12 -14.62
C LYS A 57 12.44 -1.26 -13.15
N ALA A 58 13.29 -1.86 -12.33
CA ALA A 58 13.02 -2.10 -10.92
C ALA A 58 14.23 -1.77 -10.05
N LEU A 59 13.99 -1.15 -8.90
CA LEU A 59 15.02 -0.79 -7.92
C LEU A 59 14.59 -1.26 -6.53
N ALA A 60 15.44 -2.03 -5.84
CA ALA A 60 15.22 -2.48 -4.47
C ALA A 60 15.87 -1.51 -3.47
N VAL A 61 15.09 -1.01 -2.51
CA VAL A 61 15.55 -0.08 -1.47
C VAL A 61 15.15 -0.60 -0.09
N PRO A 62 16.11 -0.94 0.79
CA PRO A 62 15.80 -1.33 2.17
C PRO A 62 14.98 -0.24 2.86
N THR A 63 13.78 -0.58 3.34
CA THR A 63 12.87 0.41 3.90
C THR A 63 12.06 -0.18 5.04
N ASP A 64 12.22 0.36 6.24
CA ASP A 64 11.29 0.20 7.34
C ASP A 64 10.43 1.47 7.42
N VAL A 65 9.10 1.33 7.23
CA VAL A 65 8.19 2.47 7.18
C VAL A 65 8.00 3.18 8.52
N VAL A 66 8.45 2.61 9.63
CA VAL A 66 8.46 3.29 10.93
C VAL A 66 9.65 4.26 11.08
N GLN A 67 10.57 4.25 10.12
CA GLN A 67 11.73 5.13 10.06
C GLN A 67 11.54 6.18 8.95
N CYS A 68 11.24 7.41 9.33
CA CYS A 68 10.93 8.49 8.37
C CYS A 68 12.05 8.70 7.34
N ASP A 69 13.32 8.66 7.77
CA ASP A 69 14.49 8.81 6.92
C ASP A 69 14.64 7.67 5.88
N GLN A 70 14.21 6.43 6.24
CA GLN A 70 14.24 5.32 5.31
C GLN A 70 13.18 5.46 4.21
N VAL A 71 11.98 5.94 4.56
CA VAL A 71 10.93 6.24 3.59
C VAL A 71 11.36 7.40 2.67
N LYS A 72 12.03 8.41 3.24
CA LYS A 72 12.62 9.48 2.43
C LYS A 72 13.64 8.94 1.45
N ARG A 73 14.56 8.06 1.87
CA ARG A 73 15.55 7.43 0.97
C ARG A 73 14.90 6.63 -0.16
N LEU A 74 13.76 5.97 0.09
CA LEU A 74 13.00 5.26 -0.96
C LEU A 74 12.57 6.21 -2.09
N VAL A 75 12.02 7.36 -1.71
CA VAL A 75 11.58 8.39 -2.66
C VAL A 75 12.77 9.09 -3.33
N ASP A 76 13.81 9.43 -2.56
CA ASP A 76 15.02 10.03 -3.09
C ASP A 76 15.67 9.11 -4.15
N ALA A 77 15.71 7.80 -3.91
CA ALA A 77 16.21 6.81 -4.87
C ALA A 77 15.40 6.79 -6.18
N ALA A 78 14.06 6.92 -6.09
CA ALA A 78 13.21 7.04 -7.26
C ALA A 78 13.58 8.28 -8.11
N VAL A 79 13.72 9.43 -7.43
CA VAL A 79 14.05 10.70 -8.09
C VAL A 79 15.48 10.70 -8.65
N GLN A 80 16.45 10.16 -7.91
CA GLN A 80 17.85 10.09 -8.35
C GLN A 80 18.03 9.17 -9.55
N THR A 81 17.31 8.02 -9.57
CA THR A 81 17.48 7.01 -10.62
C THR A 81 16.65 7.32 -11.86
N TYR A 82 15.44 7.84 -11.70
CA TYR A 82 14.47 8.00 -12.77
C TYR A 82 14.04 9.46 -13.03
N GLY A 83 14.61 10.43 -12.28
CA GLY A 83 14.37 11.86 -12.46
C GLY A 83 13.06 12.39 -11.86
N ARG A 84 12.16 11.52 -11.39
CA ARG A 84 10.81 11.89 -10.90
C ARG A 84 10.21 10.84 -9.97
N ILE A 85 9.09 11.19 -9.34
CA ILE A 85 8.17 10.26 -8.71
C ILE A 85 6.74 10.62 -9.11
N ASP A 86 6.04 9.68 -9.75
CA ASP A 86 4.66 9.90 -10.21
C ASP A 86 3.63 9.33 -9.24
N VAL A 87 3.93 8.18 -8.63
CA VAL A 87 3.00 7.49 -7.74
C VAL A 87 3.71 7.02 -6.48
N MET A 88 3.14 7.32 -5.33
CA MET A 88 3.52 6.76 -4.04
C MET A 88 2.43 5.82 -3.53
N ILE A 89 2.75 4.52 -3.46
CA ILE A 89 1.83 3.49 -2.95
C ILE A 89 2.22 3.16 -1.50
N ASN A 90 1.45 3.67 -0.57
CA ASN A 90 1.57 3.39 0.86
C ASN A 90 0.82 2.09 1.18
N ASN A 91 1.50 0.96 0.94
CA ASN A 91 0.91 -0.37 1.06
C ASN A 91 1.38 -1.15 2.30
N ALA A 92 2.55 -0.85 2.86
CA ALA A 92 3.03 -1.53 4.06
C ALA A 92 1.99 -1.49 5.19
N GLY A 93 1.74 -2.64 5.80
CA GLY A 93 0.76 -2.76 6.87
C GLY A 93 0.89 -4.06 7.65
N LEU A 94 0.26 -4.11 8.82
CA LEU A 94 0.13 -5.29 9.65
C LEU A 94 -1.24 -5.28 10.36
N MET A 95 -1.69 -6.47 10.79
CA MET A 95 -3.05 -6.70 11.28
C MET A 95 -3.10 -7.60 12.53
N PRO A 96 -2.33 -7.36 13.58
CA PRO A 96 -2.55 -8.05 14.86
C PRO A 96 -4.00 -7.89 15.31
N GLN A 97 -4.60 -9.00 15.73
CA GLN A 97 -5.98 -9.03 16.20
C GLN A 97 -6.05 -9.73 17.56
N ALA A 98 -6.71 -9.07 18.50
CA ALA A 98 -7.05 -9.60 19.83
C ALA A 98 -8.16 -8.75 20.43
N LEU A 99 -8.94 -9.32 21.36
CA LEU A 99 -9.85 -8.52 22.19
C LEU A 99 -9.06 -7.47 22.99
N LEU A 100 -9.63 -6.27 23.18
CA LEU A 100 -8.94 -5.17 23.89
C LEU A 100 -8.53 -5.56 25.32
N GLU A 101 -9.31 -6.40 25.98
CA GLU A 101 -8.99 -6.92 27.33
C GLU A 101 -7.66 -7.70 27.41
N ARG A 102 -7.11 -8.15 26.26
CA ARG A 102 -5.80 -8.81 26.19
C ARG A 102 -4.64 -7.85 26.36
N LEU A 103 -4.89 -6.54 26.35
CA LEU A 103 -3.95 -5.45 26.63
C LEU A 103 -2.62 -5.58 25.84
N LYS A 104 -2.68 -5.96 24.55
CA LYS A 104 -1.50 -6.12 23.69
C LYS A 104 -0.98 -4.75 23.21
N ILE A 105 -0.52 -3.92 24.14
CA ILE A 105 -0.17 -2.51 23.94
C ILE A 105 0.94 -2.36 22.88
N ASP A 106 1.95 -3.23 22.89
CA ASP A 106 3.04 -3.18 21.90
C ASP A 106 2.54 -3.41 20.48
N GLU A 107 1.55 -4.30 20.29
CA GLU A 107 0.93 -4.52 19.00
C GLU A 107 0.10 -3.31 18.56
N TRP A 108 -0.58 -2.64 19.49
CA TRP A 108 -1.32 -1.41 19.19
C TRP A 108 -0.38 -0.31 18.72
N ASN A 109 0.71 -0.06 19.46
CA ASN A 109 1.73 0.92 19.09
C ASN A 109 2.32 0.60 17.71
N ARG A 110 2.67 -0.67 17.49
CA ARG A 110 3.23 -1.10 16.21
C ARG A 110 2.25 -0.93 15.04
N MET A 111 0.94 -1.17 15.25
CA MET A 111 -0.09 -0.90 14.23
C MET A 111 -0.18 0.59 13.90
N ILE A 112 -0.13 1.46 14.89
CA ILE A 112 -0.14 2.92 14.71
C ILE A 112 1.11 3.36 13.95
N ASP A 113 2.28 2.87 14.34
CA ASP A 113 3.56 3.24 13.72
C ASP A 113 3.62 2.80 12.25
N VAL A 114 3.21 1.57 11.94
CA VAL A 114 3.27 1.06 10.57
C VAL A 114 2.12 1.58 9.71
N ASN A 115 0.87 1.43 10.17
CA ASN A 115 -0.31 1.66 9.33
C ASN A 115 -0.68 3.14 9.22
N ILE A 116 -0.31 3.98 10.19
CA ILE A 116 -0.62 5.43 10.20
C ILE A 116 0.63 6.24 9.90
N LYS A 117 1.67 6.16 10.77
CA LYS A 117 2.89 6.96 10.57
C LYS A 117 3.61 6.59 9.29
N GLY A 118 3.64 5.29 8.92
CA GLY A 118 4.21 4.85 7.64
C GLY A 118 3.56 5.52 6.43
N VAL A 119 2.24 5.71 6.44
CA VAL A 119 1.51 6.46 5.39
C VAL A 119 1.89 7.94 5.42
N LEU A 120 1.94 8.56 6.60
CA LEU A 120 2.34 9.97 6.76
C LEU A 120 3.76 10.21 6.26
N TYR A 121 4.70 9.29 6.54
CA TYR A 121 6.08 9.40 6.06
C TYR A 121 6.19 9.25 4.54
N GLY A 122 5.36 8.37 3.95
CA GLY A 122 5.25 8.27 2.48
C GLY A 122 4.74 9.56 1.85
N ILE A 123 3.72 10.17 2.45
CA ILE A 123 3.22 11.48 2.04
C ILE A 123 4.30 12.55 2.18
N ALA A 124 4.93 12.65 3.35
CA ALA A 124 5.97 13.65 3.64
C ALA A 124 7.17 13.54 2.67
N ALA A 125 7.55 12.32 2.30
CA ALA A 125 8.66 12.08 1.39
C ALA A 125 8.32 12.47 -0.07
N ALA A 126 7.14 12.09 -0.58
CA ALA A 126 6.81 12.26 -1.99
C ALA A 126 6.19 13.63 -2.32
N LEU A 127 5.42 14.21 -1.40
CA LEU A 127 4.67 15.46 -1.62
C LEU A 127 5.53 16.64 -2.11
N PRO A 128 6.73 16.93 -1.56
CA PRO A 128 7.55 18.03 -2.05
C PRO A 128 7.96 17.88 -3.51
N HIS A 129 8.21 16.65 -3.97
CA HIS A 129 8.55 16.36 -5.36
C HIS A 129 7.34 16.52 -6.27
N MET A 130 6.21 15.91 -5.90
CA MET A 130 4.96 16.00 -6.67
C MET A 130 4.44 17.45 -6.78
N LYS A 131 4.58 18.25 -5.71
CA LYS A 131 4.25 19.71 -5.76
C LYS A 131 5.08 20.46 -6.78
N ARG A 132 6.40 20.21 -6.85
CA ARG A 132 7.27 20.83 -7.86
C ARG A 132 6.93 20.38 -9.26
N GLN A 133 6.56 19.11 -9.43
CA GLN A 133 6.11 18.53 -10.71
C GLN A 133 4.73 19.03 -11.14
N LYS A 134 3.92 19.57 -10.21
CA LYS A 134 2.49 19.87 -10.39
C LYS A 134 1.69 18.67 -10.90
N ALA A 135 2.11 17.49 -10.51
CA ALA A 135 1.49 16.22 -10.86
C ALA A 135 1.95 15.15 -9.87
N GLY A 136 1.09 14.20 -9.57
CA GLY A 136 1.40 13.07 -8.71
C GLY A 136 0.16 12.26 -8.36
N HIS A 137 0.37 11.12 -7.70
CA HIS A 137 -0.72 10.28 -7.24
C HIS A 137 -0.33 9.54 -5.96
N PHE A 138 -1.06 9.76 -4.88
CA PHE A 138 -0.97 8.96 -3.66
C PHE A 138 -2.00 7.83 -3.70
N ILE A 139 -1.55 6.58 -3.54
CA ILE A 139 -2.43 5.42 -3.37
C ILE A 139 -2.20 4.86 -1.98
N ASN A 140 -3.19 5.01 -1.11
CA ASN A 140 -3.12 4.59 0.29
C ASN A 140 -3.97 3.34 0.53
N VAL A 141 -3.34 2.29 1.10
CA VAL A 141 -4.03 1.01 1.30
C VAL A 141 -4.75 1.00 2.64
N SER A 142 -6.07 1.07 2.58
CA SER A 142 -6.97 0.84 3.72
C SER A 142 -7.41 -0.64 3.78
N SER A 143 -8.65 -0.89 4.06
CA SER A 143 -9.28 -2.21 4.17
C SER A 143 -10.80 -2.04 4.27
N VAL A 144 -11.58 -3.09 4.05
CA VAL A 144 -12.98 -3.15 4.50
C VAL A 144 -13.10 -2.87 6.00
N ALA A 145 -12.05 -3.15 6.80
CA ALA A 145 -11.98 -2.77 8.21
C ALA A 145 -11.87 -1.25 8.43
N GLY A 146 -11.62 -0.45 7.40
CA GLY A 146 -11.74 1.01 7.43
C GLY A 146 -13.18 1.51 7.24
N HIS A 147 -14.15 0.61 7.09
CA HIS A 147 -15.59 0.90 6.89
C HIS A 147 -16.47 0.22 7.93
N ARG A 148 -15.92 -0.67 8.72
CA ARG A 148 -16.62 -1.41 9.77
C ARG A 148 -15.69 -1.77 10.91
N VAL A 149 -16.26 -1.98 12.07
CA VAL A 149 -15.55 -2.40 13.27
C VAL A 149 -16.24 -3.65 13.83
N GLY A 150 -15.48 -4.50 14.49
CA GLY A 150 -16.00 -5.67 15.20
C GLY A 150 -15.06 -6.12 16.32
N PRO A 151 -15.48 -7.08 17.13
CA PRO A 151 -14.67 -7.61 18.22
C PRO A 151 -13.33 -8.18 17.71
N GLY A 152 -12.26 -7.85 18.43
CA GLY A 152 -10.92 -8.39 18.19
C GLY A 152 -10.10 -7.65 17.12
N PHE A 153 -10.67 -6.72 16.36
CA PHE A 153 -9.92 -5.92 15.38
C PHE A 153 -10.12 -4.41 15.48
N ALA A 154 -10.53 -3.91 16.65
CA ALA A 154 -10.85 -2.50 16.86
C ALA A 154 -9.66 -1.58 16.55
N VAL A 155 -8.45 -1.89 17.04
CA VAL A 155 -7.27 -1.05 16.80
C VAL A 155 -6.84 -1.09 15.33
N TYR A 156 -6.85 -2.28 14.72
CA TYR A 156 -6.60 -2.39 13.27
C TYR A 156 -7.60 -1.56 12.47
N ALA A 157 -8.90 -1.70 12.76
CA ALA A 157 -9.94 -0.89 12.13
C ALA A 157 -9.67 0.60 12.31
N ALA A 158 -9.39 1.06 13.54
CA ALA A 158 -9.07 2.46 13.81
C ALA A 158 -7.93 2.98 12.94
N THR A 159 -6.86 2.17 12.74
CA THR A 159 -5.76 2.58 11.84
C THR A 159 -6.23 2.70 10.38
N LYS A 160 -7.15 1.83 9.92
CA LYS A 160 -7.66 1.87 8.54
C LYS A 160 -8.70 2.98 8.32
N TYR A 161 -9.49 3.33 9.33
CA TYR A 161 -10.29 4.57 9.35
C TYR A 161 -9.40 5.81 9.30
N ALA A 162 -8.31 5.84 10.08
CA ALA A 162 -7.36 6.94 10.06
C ALA A 162 -6.74 7.15 8.66
N VAL A 163 -6.36 6.07 7.94
CA VAL A 163 -5.85 6.16 6.57
C VAL A 163 -6.86 6.82 5.63
N ARG A 164 -8.16 6.48 5.76
CA ARG A 164 -9.21 7.10 4.95
C ARG A 164 -9.35 8.60 5.25
N ALA A 165 -9.41 8.96 6.54
CA ALA A 165 -9.50 10.36 6.95
C ALA A 165 -8.29 11.18 6.50
N LEU A 166 -7.07 10.65 6.67
CA LEU A 166 -5.83 11.28 6.19
C LEU A 166 -5.83 11.47 4.67
N SER A 167 -6.31 10.47 3.93
CA SER A 167 -6.35 10.53 2.47
C SER A 167 -7.34 11.58 1.98
N GLU A 168 -8.50 11.71 2.61
CA GLU A 168 -9.48 12.74 2.26
C GLU A 168 -8.97 14.15 2.59
N GLY A 169 -8.32 14.34 3.75
CA GLY A 169 -7.65 15.60 4.08
C GLY A 169 -6.56 15.96 3.06
N LEU A 170 -5.69 15.00 2.74
CA LEU A 170 -4.64 15.18 1.74
C LEU A 170 -5.22 15.56 0.39
N ARG A 171 -6.26 14.87 -0.09
CA ARG A 171 -6.93 15.16 -1.37
C ARG A 171 -7.35 16.63 -1.49
N GLN A 172 -7.93 17.18 -0.42
CA GLN A 172 -8.37 18.58 -0.40
C GLN A 172 -7.18 19.55 -0.45
N GLU A 173 -6.11 19.25 0.29
CA GLU A 173 -4.93 20.09 0.39
C GLU A 173 -4.07 20.10 -0.89
N VAL A 174 -4.01 18.97 -1.62
CA VAL A 174 -3.14 18.83 -2.79
C VAL A 174 -3.79 19.17 -4.12
N LYS A 175 -5.10 19.45 -4.13
CA LYS A 175 -5.85 19.86 -5.31
C LYS A 175 -5.19 21.00 -6.11
N PRO A 176 -4.63 22.06 -5.48
CA PRO A 176 -3.98 23.14 -6.23
C PRO A 176 -2.71 22.72 -7.02
N TYR A 177 -2.20 21.52 -6.73
CA TYR A 177 -0.99 20.99 -7.35
C TYR A 177 -1.27 19.88 -8.37
N ASN A 178 -2.54 19.65 -8.72
CA ASN A 178 -2.95 18.58 -9.65
C ASN A 178 -2.44 17.19 -9.19
N ILE A 179 -2.52 16.90 -7.88
CA ILE A 179 -2.11 15.64 -7.30
C ILE A 179 -3.37 14.85 -6.92
N ARG A 180 -3.45 13.61 -7.37
CA ARG A 180 -4.56 12.69 -7.10
C ARG A 180 -4.35 11.93 -5.81
N THR A 181 -5.44 11.49 -5.17
CA THR A 181 -5.39 10.68 -3.95
C THR A 181 -6.46 9.59 -3.99
N THR A 182 -6.00 8.34 -4.02
CA THR A 182 -6.88 7.15 -4.02
C THR A 182 -6.70 6.35 -2.75
N VAL A 183 -7.80 5.98 -2.10
CA VAL A 183 -7.83 4.93 -1.07
C VAL A 183 -8.27 3.63 -1.72
N ILE A 184 -7.53 2.54 -1.48
CA ILE A 184 -7.99 1.20 -1.87
C ILE A 184 -8.26 0.38 -0.62
N SER A 185 -9.49 -0.11 -0.50
CA SER A 185 -10.05 -0.79 0.66
C SER A 185 -10.42 -2.24 0.30
N PRO A 186 -9.44 -3.18 0.23
CA PRO A 186 -9.71 -4.58 -0.09
C PRO A 186 -10.38 -5.33 1.06
N GLY A 187 -11.16 -6.35 0.72
CA GLY A 187 -11.54 -7.43 1.62
C GLY A 187 -10.40 -8.44 1.79
N ALA A 188 -10.76 -9.72 1.99
CA ALA A 188 -9.78 -10.78 2.18
C ALA A 188 -9.02 -11.08 0.87
N VAL A 189 -7.71 -10.83 0.88
CA VAL A 189 -6.80 -11.10 -0.25
C VAL A 189 -5.68 -12.02 0.24
N ALA A 190 -5.35 -13.05 -0.53
CA ALA A 190 -4.34 -14.05 -0.22
C ALA A 190 -2.94 -13.40 -0.10
N THR A 191 -2.47 -13.23 1.14
CA THR A 191 -1.21 -12.57 1.50
C THR A 191 -0.65 -13.17 2.78
N GLU A 192 0.53 -12.72 3.20
CA GLU A 192 1.12 -13.06 4.50
C GLU A 192 0.51 -12.23 5.67
N LEU A 193 -0.42 -11.30 5.41
CA LEU A 193 -0.98 -10.41 6.43
C LEU A 193 -1.62 -11.17 7.62
N PRO A 194 -2.35 -12.28 7.44
CA PRO A 194 -2.86 -13.10 8.54
C PRO A 194 -1.78 -13.60 9.49
N ASN A 195 -0.54 -13.78 9.04
CA ASN A 195 0.58 -14.24 9.87
C ASN A 195 1.04 -13.18 10.89
N THR A 196 0.54 -11.95 10.81
CA THR A 196 0.80 -10.90 11.81
C THR A 196 -0.10 -11.01 13.05
N VAL A 197 -1.11 -11.89 13.03
CA VAL A 197 -2.02 -12.13 14.14
C VAL A 197 -1.35 -13.10 15.12
N THR A 198 -1.08 -12.65 16.34
CA THR A 198 -0.32 -13.38 17.36
C THR A 198 -1.21 -14.09 18.38
N ASP A 199 -2.47 -13.62 18.59
CA ASP A 199 -3.43 -14.29 19.44
C ASP A 199 -3.85 -15.63 18.80
N PRO A 200 -3.68 -16.79 19.49
CA PRO A 200 -3.89 -18.09 18.85
C PRO A 200 -5.32 -18.32 18.35
N GLN A 201 -6.32 -17.85 19.10
CA GLN A 201 -7.74 -18.01 18.73
C GLN A 201 -8.10 -17.11 17.55
N ALA A 202 -7.63 -15.86 17.57
CA ALA A 202 -7.81 -14.94 16.45
C ALA A 202 -7.06 -15.43 15.19
N ALA A 203 -5.84 -15.95 15.33
CA ALA A 203 -5.04 -16.47 14.23
C ALA A 203 -5.71 -17.67 13.54
N GLU A 204 -6.29 -18.59 14.32
CA GLU A 204 -7.01 -19.75 13.76
C GLU A 204 -8.27 -19.29 13.01
N ARG A 205 -9.07 -18.40 13.62
CA ARG A 205 -10.29 -17.85 13.00
C ARG A 205 -9.96 -17.14 11.67
N ILE A 206 -8.92 -16.30 11.66
CA ILE A 206 -8.50 -15.56 10.47
C ILE A 206 -7.98 -16.50 9.38
N ARG A 207 -7.19 -17.52 9.73
CA ARG A 207 -6.71 -18.49 8.73
C ARG A 207 -7.86 -19.24 8.07
N LYS A 208 -8.84 -19.72 8.85
CA LYS A 208 -10.05 -20.35 8.31
C LYS A 208 -10.80 -19.41 7.36
N PHE A 209 -11.08 -18.20 7.81
CA PHE A 209 -11.76 -17.20 7.00
C PHE A 209 -11.03 -16.92 5.69
N TYR A 210 -9.71 -16.70 5.71
CA TYR A 210 -8.94 -16.45 4.50
C TYR A 210 -8.91 -17.66 3.56
N ALA A 211 -8.82 -18.88 4.10
CA ALA A 211 -8.86 -20.11 3.30
C ALA A 211 -10.17 -20.27 2.53
N GLU A 212 -11.30 -19.79 3.08
CA GLU A 212 -12.61 -19.90 2.48
C GLU A 212 -12.89 -18.81 1.43
N VAL A 213 -12.45 -17.57 1.68
CA VAL A 213 -12.93 -16.43 0.89
C VAL A 213 -11.85 -15.65 0.16
N ALA A 214 -10.56 -15.78 0.52
CA ALA A 214 -9.53 -14.91 -0.02
C ALA A 214 -9.37 -15.06 -1.54
N ILE A 215 -9.24 -13.92 -2.22
CA ILE A 215 -8.95 -13.83 -3.65
C ILE A 215 -7.46 -13.57 -3.90
N PRO A 216 -6.93 -13.86 -5.10
CA PRO A 216 -5.52 -13.60 -5.44
C PRO A 216 -5.13 -12.12 -5.31
N ALA A 217 -3.84 -11.88 -4.97
CA ALA A 217 -3.28 -10.54 -4.79
C ALA A 217 -3.32 -9.69 -6.08
N GLU A 218 -3.35 -10.33 -7.23
CA GLU A 218 -3.52 -9.70 -8.55
C GLU A 218 -4.83 -8.93 -8.67
N SER A 219 -5.86 -9.29 -7.90
CA SER A 219 -7.12 -8.54 -7.87
C SER A 219 -6.92 -7.13 -7.28
N PHE A 220 -6.08 -7.00 -6.27
CA PHE A 220 -5.68 -5.70 -5.75
C PHE A 220 -4.81 -4.94 -6.76
N ALA A 221 -3.82 -5.60 -7.36
CA ALA A 221 -2.95 -4.99 -8.35
C ALA A 221 -3.75 -4.40 -9.54
N ARG A 222 -4.81 -5.10 -9.99
CA ARG A 222 -5.73 -4.56 -11.01
C ARG A 222 -6.47 -3.32 -10.56
N ALA A 223 -6.89 -3.23 -9.28
CA ALA A 223 -7.53 -2.03 -8.75
C ALA A 223 -6.57 -0.83 -8.72
N VAL A 224 -5.29 -1.06 -8.35
CA VAL A 224 -4.23 -0.04 -8.44
C VAL A 224 -4.05 0.40 -9.89
N ALA A 225 -3.88 -0.54 -10.82
CA ALA A 225 -3.70 -0.24 -12.24
C ALA A 225 -4.90 0.53 -12.81
N PHE A 226 -6.13 0.17 -12.42
CA PHE A 226 -7.34 0.91 -12.79
C PHE A 226 -7.28 2.37 -12.32
N ALA A 227 -6.97 2.63 -11.04
CA ALA A 227 -6.87 4.00 -10.51
C ALA A 227 -5.79 4.81 -11.24
N MET A 228 -4.63 4.20 -11.52
CA MET A 228 -3.53 4.85 -12.22
C MET A 228 -3.84 5.14 -13.69
N SER A 229 -4.57 4.25 -14.36
CA SER A 229 -4.87 4.35 -15.82
C SER A 229 -5.89 5.43 -16.16
N GLN A 230 -6.57 6.01 -15.17
CA GLN A 230 -7.55 7.06 -15.43
C GLN A 230 -6.87 8.33 -15.99
N PRO A 231 -7.58 9.11 -16.82
CA PRO A 231 -7.10 10.42 -17.29
C PRO A 231 -6.69 11.34 -16.13
N GLU A 232 -5.82 12.30 -16.38
CA GLU A 232 -5.24 13.16 -15.34
C GLU A 232 -6.31 14.01 -14.62
N GLU A 233 -7.39 14.35 -15.30
CA GLU A 233 -8.55 15.07 -14.75
C GLU A 233 -9.48 14.23 -13.89
N VAL A 234 -9.26 12.90 -13.85
CA VAL A 234 -10.09 11.96 -13.05
C VAL A 234 -9.34 11.51 -11.81
N ASP A 235 -9.82 11.89 -10.65
CA ASP A 235 -9.33 11.45 -9.35
C ASP A 235 -10.30 10.41 -8.74
N VAL A 236 -9.95 9.12 -8.86
CA VAL A 236 -10.71 8.03 -8.23
C VAL A 236 -10.38 8.04 -6.74
N ASN A 237 -11.26 8.56 -5.91
CA ASN A 237 -10.95 8.80 -4.51
C ASN A 237 -11.02 7.54 -3.64
N GLU A 238 -11.88 6.58 -3.96
CA GLU A 238 -11.94 5.32 -3.22
C GLU A 238 -12.34 4.14 -4.09
N ILE A 239 -11.70 2.99 -3.86
CA ILE A 239 -12.07 1.69 -4.43
C ILE A 239 -12.25 0.71 -3.28
N LEU A 240 -13.49 0.35 -2.99
CA LEU A 240 -13.85 -0.67 -2.02
C LEU A 240 -14.30 -1.94 -2.75
N PHE A 241 -13.65 -3.04 -2.46
CA PHE A 241 -14.05 -4.34 -3.04
C PHE A 241 -13.87 -5.50 -2.06
N ARG A 242 -14.63 -6.55 -2.27
CA ARG A 242 -14.59 -7.79 -1.49
C ARG A 242 -14.55 -8.99 -2.42
N PRO A 243 -14.00 -10.12 -1.95
CA PRO A 243 -14.35 -11.41 -2.54
C PRO A 243 -15.88 -11.58 -2.60
N THR A 244 -16.39 -12.16 -3.65
CA THR A 244 -17.86 -12.40 -3.80
C THR A 244 -18.42 -13.34 -2.73
N ARG A 245 -17.55 -14.15 -2.09
CA ARG A 245 -17.90 -15.03 -0.97
C ARG A 245 -17.81 -14.35 0.40
N GLN A 246 -17.30 -13.14 0.48
CA GLN A 246 -17.16 -12.40 1.73
C GLN A 246 -18.42 -11.60 2.01
N GLU A 247 -19.18 -11.98 3.02
CA GLU A 247 -20.45 -11.31 3.39
C GLU A 247 -20.23 -9.92 3.99
N VAL A 248 -19.20 -9.74 4.79
CA VAL A 248 -18.96 -8.51 5.57
C VAL A 248 -17.52 -8.04 5.50
#